data_b8a55b3bb791cdaf9736f80a096806e5
#
_entry.id   b8a55b3bb791cdaf9736f80a096806e5
#
_cell.length_a   1.000
_cell.length_b   1.000
_cell.length_c   1.000
_cell.angle_alpha   90.00
_cell.angle_beta   90.00
_cell.angle_gamma   90.00
#
_symmetry.space_group_name_H-M   'P 1'
#
loop_
_entity.id
_entity.type
_entity.pdbx_description
1 polymer ?
#
loop_
_entity_poly.entity_id
_entity_poly.type
_entity_poly.pdbx_seq_one_letter_code
_entity_poly.pdbx_strand_id
1 'polypeptide(L)'
;MRPRPQARTFSLFFIACFILFAWGSRNCQAALFENMALCAKSISLANSCTAYPPDQMAIHYNPAGLSNLHDGLQLSQGLLTAKFALKSRFKADPDFPGWLGGIHGGEPGESDYYDYQNESDPVNGKSGTTQGVHIYIPLMGPQDMGTVGMPTPFGFSLMAAPFPFALSYRKPESRWTFAFGLYAPAMGGYYRDDDDPARYNGRAVGMQHIVYSAPAVSYQLTDTLSVGLTMGLGQGATDLDTDMRLPNDMTALTEILGITTQGLNIPIISQLTFPPPWFGGGLGPYDDVGNLDISVRDDYTPNYNLGLLWQPKNWFSFGVCYQSEVKMELQGSYRFTYSEEFQRFVAWMGSSPLLLAVSGLLDLPYRSTPTQEGTCYLKGMDLPQRVQAGIMLRPTRRLRLMCDLHWIDYSATSTYTMVFDQDLHTFMVSKFVGHLDGDNRLILDMDMKDETHLSFGLEYQLLDWLAVRCGYEDRKTSVNMDYFSLLAPLPDTDYYGLGMGINLKSGLKIDLAVGYITSGRWHVPNNTSKNLNSTEFIDSVYNPYAGMDVSGSIRATIVSANFSMPFKYLYRVGQVLRKTGQTIKERVPFLSDEEVQ
;
A
#
# COMPACT_ATOMS: atom_id res chain seq x y z
N MET A 1 -29.75 47.89 0.60
CA MET A 1 -28.51 47.33 -0.03
C MET A 1 -28.76 45.90 -0.44
N ARG A 2 -28.79 45.57 -1.76
CA ARG A 2 -28.88 44.20 -2.21
C ARG A 2 -27.50 43.55 -1.97
N PRO A 3 -27.40 42.38 -1.34
CA PRO A 3 -26.13 41.71 -1.14
C PRO A 3 -25.47 41.42 -2.50
N ARG A 4 -24.18 41.70 -2.61
CA ARG A 4 -23.40 41.49 -3.83
C ARG A 4 -23.49 40.02 -4.25
N PRO A 5 -23.63 39.71 -5.56
CA PRO A 5 -23.81 38.31 -6.05
C PRO A 5 -22.67 37.36 -5.64
N GLN A 6 -21.50 37.89 -5.32
CA GLN A 6 -20.36 37.10 -4.83
C GLN A 6 -20.56 36.41 -3.48
N ALA A 7 -21.30 37.03 -2.53
CA ALA A 7 -21.53 36.43 -1.21
C ALA A 7 -22.49 35.22 -1.29
N ARG A 8 -23.50 35.27 -2.18
CA ARG A 8 -24.43 34.15 -2.37
C ARG A 8 -23.75 32.93 -3.02
N THR A 9 -22.83 33.15 -3.96
CA THR A 9 -22.12 32.06 -4.65
C THR A 9 -21.08 31.41 -3.74
N PHE A 10 -20.47 32.18 -2.85
CA PHE A 10 -19.53 31.68 -1.82
C PHE A 10 -20.27 30.79 -0.79
N SER A 11 -21.45 31.23 -0.35
CA SER A 11 -22.29 30.42 0.55
C SER A 11 -22.76 29.12 -0.11
N LEU A 12 -23.08 29.13 -1.40
CA LEU A 12 -23.45 27.92 -2.16
C LEU A 12 -22.28 26.94 -2.30
N PHE A 13 -21.05 27.42 -2.46
CA PHE A 13 -19.86 26.60 -2.48
C PHE A 13 -19.68 25.85 -1.14
N PHE A 14 -19.74 26.58 -0.01
CA PHE A 14 -19.64 25.97 1.33
C PHE A 14 -20.78 25.01 1.62
N ILE A 15 -22.03 25.33 1.19
CA ILE A 15 -23.17 24.44 1.32
C ILE A 15 -22.98 23.18 0.48
N ALA A 16 -22.49 23.29 -0.75
CA ALA A 16 -22.22 22.12 -1.61
C ALA A 16 -21.09 21.26 -1.04
N CYS A 17 -20.00 21.87 -0.56
CA CYS A 17 -18.95 21.14 0.16
C CYS A 17 -19.51 20.46 1.41
N PHE A 18 -20.34 21.14 2.20
CA PHE A 18 -20.94 20.58 3.41
C PHE A 18 -21.91 19.43 3.09
N ILE A 19 -22.68 19.51 1.99
CA ILE A 19 -23.55 18.43 1.53
C ILE A 19 -22.73 17.22 1.07
N LEU A 20 -21.62 17.43 0.32
CA LEU A 20 -20.69 16.36 -0.06
C LEU A 20 -20.07 15.69 1.17
N PHE A 21 -19.65 16.48 2.17
CA PHE A 21 -19.15 15.96 3.44
C PHE A 21 -20.21 15.25 4.29
N ALA A 22 -21.46 15.71 4.24
CA ALA A 22 -22.57 15.13 5.03
C ALA A 22 -23.14 13.83 4.41
N TRP A 23 -22.99 13.63 3.10
CA TRP A 23 -23.42 12.39 2.43
C TRP A 23 -22.42 11.24 2.59
N GLY A 24 -21.16 11.54 2.85
CA GLY A 24 -20.08 10.55 2.99
C GLY A 24 -20.11 9.67 4.25
N SER A 25 -21.15 9.74 5.09
CA SER A 25 -21.15 9.05 6.39
C SER A 25 -21.86 7.69 6.42
N ARG A 26 -22.00 6.99 5.28
CA ARG A 26 -22.62 5.65 5.25
C ARG A 26 -21.64 4.62 4.70
N ASN A 27 -21.23 3.69 5.56
CA ASN A 27 -20.51 2.41 5.34
C ASN A 27 -19.90 2.22 3.95
N CYS A 28 -18.62 2.52 3.82
CA CYS A 28 -17.88 2.47 2.57
C CYS A 28 -16.53 1.77 2.72
N GLN A 29 -16.10 1.08 1.69
CA GLN A 29 -15.01 0.10 1.67
C GLN A 29 -13.94 0.43 0.59
N ALA A 30 -12.65 0.14 0.75
CA ALA A 30 -11.63 0.76 -0.11
C ALA A 30 -10.40 -0.03 -0.56
N ALA A 31 -9.84 0.36 -1.72
CA ALA A 31 -8.47 0.11 -2.16
C ALA A 31 -7.52 1.22 -1.67
N LEU A 32 -6.42 0.88 -0.99
CA LEU A 32 -5.63 1.86 -0.22
C LEU A 32 -4.49 2.55 -0.99
N PHE A 33 -3.89 1.93 -2.01
CA PHE A 33 -2.59 2.38 -2.54
C PHE A 33 -2.60 2.95 -3.97
N GLU A 34 -3.72 2.91 -4.68
CA GLU A 34 -3.79 3.31 -6.07
C GLU A 34 -4.24 4.77 -6.24
N ASN A 35 -3.63 5.46 -7.20
CA ASN A 35 -3.97 6.84 -7.61
C ASN A 35 -3.95 7.89 -6.48
N MET A 36 -3.24 7.63 -5.40
CA MET A 36 -3.21 8.55 -4.25
C MET A 36 -2.17 9.67 -4.38
N ALA A 37 -1.23 9.53 -5.30
CA ALA A 37 -0.01 10.33 -5.28
C ALA A 37 0.37 10.93 -6.64
N LEU A 38 -0.57 11.10 -7.57
CA LEU A 38 -0.22 11.47 -8.94
C LEU A 38 -0.07 12.97 -9.15
N CYS A 39 -1.00 13.79 -8.68
CA CYS A 39 -0.86 15.25 -8.78
C CYS A 39 -1.82 16.00 -7.84
N ALA A 40 -1.47 17.25 -7.49
CA ALA A 40 -2.27 18.06 -6.59
C ALA A 40 -3.71 18.30 -7.09
N LYS A 41 -3.91 18.46 -8.40
CA LYS A 41 -5.25 18.65 -8.94
C LYS A 41 -6.14 17.40 -8.76
N SER A 42 -5.63 16.20 -9.04
CA SER A 42 -6.39 14.96 -8.83
C SER A 42 -6.67 14.72 -7.34
N ILE A 43 -5.68 14.94 -6.48
CA ILE A 43 -5.84 14.86 -5.03
C ILE A 43 -6.96 15.78 -4.55
N SER A 44 -6.95 17.04 -5.00
CA SER A 44 -7.96 18.03 -4.58
C SER A 44 -9.37 17.72 -5.05
N LEU A 45 -9.53 16.96 -6.14
CA LEU A 45 -10.80 16.55 -6.74
C LEU A 45 -11.17 15.09 -6.39
N ALA A 46 -10.41 14.45 -5.49
CA ALA A 46 -10.57 13.03 -5.12
C ALA A 46 -10.76 12.15 -6.38
N ASN A 47 -9.81 12.23 -7.31
CA ASN A 47 -9.74 11.49 -8.57
C ASN A 47 -10.88 11.70 -9.58
N SER A 48 -11.84 12.60 -9.36
CA SER A 48 -12.87 12.96 -10.31
C SER A 48 -12.30 13.76 -11.51
N CYS A 49 -11.51 13.10 -12.34
CA CYS A 49 -10.67 13.74 -13.35
C CYS A 49 -10.87 13.20 -14.77
N THR A 50 -11.71 12.20 -15.01
CA THR A 50 -11.82 11.54 -16.32
C THR A 50 -12.36 12.46 -17.41
N ALA A 51 -13.36 13.29 -17.08
CA ALA A 51 -13.93 14.29 -18.01
C ALA A 51 -13.26 15.68 -17.91
N TYR A 52 -12.40 15.89 -16.90
CA TYR A 52 -11.64 17.12 -16.66
C TYR A 52 -10.19 16.81 -16.24
N PRO A 53 -9.40 16.15 -17.11
CA PRO A 53 -8.07 15.64 -16.78
C PRO A 53 -7.11 16.73 -16.27
N PRO A 54 -6.18 16.35 -15.36
CA PRO A 54 -5.24 17.29 -14.77
C PRO A 54 -4.06 17.54 -15.70
N ASP A 55 -4.05 18.68 -16.42
CA ASP A 55 -2.94 19.16 -17.25
C ASP A 55 -2.10 18.01 -17.89
N GLN A 56 -0.79 17.97 -17.74
CA GLN A 56 0.08 16.91 -18.30
C GLN A 56 -0.15 15.53 -17.67
N MET A 57 -0.67 15.45 -16.45
CA MET A 57 -1.01 14.16 -15.84
C MET A 57 -2.28 13.52 -16.44
N ALA A 58 -2.89 14.17 -17.44
CA ALA A 58 -3.82 13.51 -18.36
C ALA A 58 -3.24 12.24 -19.00
N ILE A 59 -1.91 12.12 -19.13
CA ILE A 59 -1.19 10.90 -19.53
C ILE A 59 -1.72 9.67 -18.79
N HIS A 60 -2.01 9.79 -17.49
CA HIS A 60 -2.53 8.71 -16.68
C HIS A 60 -4.06 8.68 -16.63
N TYR A 61 -4.70 9.82 -16.28
CA TYR A 61 -6.14 9.85 -16.00
C TYR A 61 -7.05 9.75 -17.23
N ASN A 62 -6.68 10.41 -18.33
CA ASN A 62 -7.35 10.31 -19.63
C ASN A 62 -6.47 10.99 -20.70
N PRO A 63 -5.71 10.24 -21.49
CA PRO A 63 -4.76 10.82 -22.45
C PRO A 63 -5.42 11.67 -23.55
N ALA A 64 -6.73 11.52 -23.81
CA ALA A 64 -7.45 12.42 -24.71
C ALA A 64 -7.46 13.88 -24.21
N GLY A 65 -7.33 14.07 -22.89
CA GLY A 65 -7.26 15.40 -22.26
C GLY A 65 -6.01 16.21 -22.61
N LEU A 66 -4.95 15.58 -23.11
CA LEU A 66 -3.77 16.29 -23.62
C LEU A 66 -4.11 17.26 -24.75
N SER A 67 -5.19 17.00 -25.49
CA SER A 67 -5.70 17.90 -26.52
C SER A 67 -6.11 19.29 -26.02
N ASN A 68 -6.39 19.43 -24.71
CA ASN A 68 -6.75 20.69 -24.06
C ASN A 68 -5.55 21.50 -23.57
N LEU A 69 -4.33 21.00 -23.72
CA LEU A 69 -3.13 21.69 -23.31
C LEU A 69 -2.81 22.87 -24.24
N HIS A 70 -2.14 23.87 -23.68
CA HIS A 70 -1.70 25.03 -24.45
C HIS A 70 -0.60 24.69 -25.45
N ASP A 71 -0.49 25.48 -26.51
CA ASP A 71 0.55 25.32 -27.51
C ASP A 71 1.97 25.53 -26.95
N GLY A 72 2.95 24.89 -27.58
CA GLY A 72 4.35 24.92 -27.21
C GLY A 72 4.76 23.82 -26.24
N LEU A 73 6.03 23.81 -25.88
CA LEU A 73 6.60 22.91 -24.92
C LEU A 73 6.26 23.36 -23.49
N GLN A 74 5.70 22.47 -22.70
CA GLN A 74 5.34 22.71 -21.30
C GLN A 74 5.94 21.64 -20.41
N LEU A 75 6.27 22.03 -19.18
CA LEU A 75 6.79 21.18 -18.13
C LEU A 75 5.81 21.15 -16.94
N SER A 76 5.61 20.00 -16.36
CA SER A 76 4.96 19.81 -15.05
C SER A 76 5.86 19.04 -14.11
N GLN A 77 5.95 19.51 -12.87
CA GLN A 77 6.69 18.87 -11.80
C GLN A 77 5.85 18.86 -10.54
N GLY A 78 5.71 17.69 -9.92
CA GLY A 78 5.04 17.52 -8.64
C GLY A 78 6.01 17.33 -7.48
N LEU A 79 5.52 17.64 -6.29
CA LEU A 79 6.10 17.28 -5.01
C LEU A 79 4.99 16.67 -4.17
N LEU A 80 5.31 15.62 -3.44
CA LEU A 80 4.35 14.89 -2.61
C LEU A 80 4.95 14.55 -1.26
N THR A 81 4.12 14.61 -0.23
CA THR A 81 4.41 14.04 1.07
C THR A 81 3.15 13.38 1.64
N ALA A 82 3.31 12.29 2.37
CA ALA A 82 2.20 11.60 3.00
C ALA A 82 2.53 11.24 4.46
N LYS A 83 1.51 11.26 5.30
CA LYS A 83 1.55 10.72 6.65
C LYS A 83 0.49 9.62 6.75
N PHE A 84 0.92 8.45 7.15
CA PHE A 84 0.07 7.28 7.32
C PHE A 84 0.02 6.90 8.80
N ALA A 85 -1.13 6.43 9.27
CA ALA A 85 -1.30 5.87 10.59
C ALA A 85 -2.25 4.67 10.53
N LEU A 86 -1.74 3.49 10.82
CA LEU A 86 -2.50 2.26 11.01
C LEU A 86 -2.51 1.96 12.51
N LYS A 87 -3.69 1.85 13.10
CA LYS A 87 -3.88 1.41 14.48
C LYS A 87 -4.49 0.03 14.47
N SER A 88 -3.95 -0.85 15.30
CA SER A 88 -4.48 -2.18 15.54
C SER A 88 -4.62 -2.41 17.03
N ARG A 89 -5.59 -3.22 17.43
CA ARG A 89 -5.81 -3.65 18.81
C ARG A 89 -6.18 -5.12 18.81
N PHE A 90 -5.54 -5.84 19.68
CA PHE A 90 -5.68 -7.29 19.88
C PHE A 90 -6.30 -7.56 21.23
N LYS A 91 -7.33 -8.37 21.26
CA LYS A 91 -7.99 -8.77 22.49
C LYS A 91 -8.44 -10.22 22.35
N ALA A 92 -8.04 -11.06 23.28
CA ALA A 92 -8.54 -12.43 23.33
C ALA A 92 -10.08 -12.44 23.37
N ASP A 93 -10.67 -13.34 22.60
CA ASP A 93 -12.10 -13.60 22.67
C ASP A 93 -12.40 -14.25 24.04
N PRO A 94 -13.35 -13.70 24.82
CA PRO A 94 -13.70 -14.28 26.13
C PRO A 94 -14.23 -15.72 26.04
N ASP A 95 -14.78 -16.11 24.89
CA ASP A 95 -15.35 -17.44 24.66
C ASP A 95 -14.32 -18.42 24.08
N PHE A 96 -13.09 -17.97 23.76
CA PHE A 96 -12.03 -18.86 23.31
C PHE A 96 -11.41 -19.59 24.50
N PRO A 97 -11.46 -20.94 24.54
CA PRO A 97 -11.04 -21.72 25.70
C PRO A 97 -9.52 -21.81 25.90
N GLY A 98 -8.72 -21.17 25.01
CA GLY A 98 -7.28 -21.34 24.93
C GLY A 98 -6.86 -22.62 24.18
N TRP A 99 -5.56 -22.83 24.07
CA TRP A 99 -4.98 -23.99 23.40
C TRP A 99 -5.00 -25.21 24.36
N LEU A 100 -5.40 -26.36 23.84
CA LEU A 100 -5.57 -27.63 24.58
C LEU A 100 -6.67 -27.60 25.65
N GLY A 101 -7.57 -26.63 25.63
CA GLY A 101 -8.66 -26.48 26.62
C GLY A 101 -9.60 -27.68 26.75
N GLY A 102 -9.59 -28.61 25.78
CA GLY A 102 -10.35 -29.87 25.86
C GLY A 102 -9.62 -31.06 26.49
N ILE A 103 -8.30 -30.98 26.68
CA ILE A 103 -7.47 -32.12 27.15
C ILE A 103 -7.34 -32.15 28.67
N HIS A 104 -7.40 -31.00 29.34
CA HIS A 104 -7.15 -30.93 30.79
C HIS A 104 -8.40 -30.94 31.69
N GLY A 105 -9.62 -30.90 31.17
CA GLY A 105 -10.85 -31.08 31.95
C GLY A 105 -10.96 -30.22 33.22
N GLY A 106 -10.24 -29.11 33.28
CA GLY A 106 -10.24 -28.18 34.41
C GLY A 106 -11.51 -27.36 34.48
N GLU A 107 -12.00 -27.10 35.68
CA GLU A 107 -13.07 -26.14 35.96
C GLU A 107 -12.61 -24.75 35.47
N PRO A 108 -13.51 -23.87 34.99
CA PRO A 108 -13.16 -22.50 34.60
C PRO A 108 -12.46 -21.77 35.76
N GLY A 109 -11.15 -21.52 35.63
CA GLY A 109 -10.34 -20.87 36.66
C GLY A 109 -9.11 -21.66 37.14
N GLU A 110 -8.92 -22.93 36.77
CA GLU A 110 -7.63 -23.62 36.91
C GLU A 110 -6.73 -23.23 35.71
N SER A 111 -5.50 -22.83 36.03
CA SER A 111 -4.54 -22.24 35.08
C SER A 111 -4.18 -23.21 33.94
N ASP A 112 -4.90 -23.14 32.82
CA ASP A 112 -4.37 -23.63 31.57
C ASP A 112 -3.22 -22.71 31.12
N TYR A 113 -2.10 -23.30 30.72
CA TYR A 113 -0.86 -22.61 30.36
C TYR A 113 -1.09 -21.55 29.22
N TYR A 114 -2.17 -21.69 28.47
CA TYR A 114 -2.48 -20.88 27.31
C TYR A 114 -3.89 -20.29 27.37
N ASP A 115 -4.41 -20.06 28.55
CA ASP A 115 -5.64 -19.32 28.75
C ASP A 115 -5.37 -17.82 28.52
N TYR A 116 -6.03 -17.22 27.55
CA TYR A 116 -5.96 -15.79 27.33
C TYR A 116 -6.44 -14.96 28.54
N GLN A 117 -7.32 -15.50 29.38
CA GLN A 117 -7.77 -14.82 30.58
C GLN A 117 -6.61 -14.65 31.59
N ASN A 118 -5.61 -15.50 31.54
CA ASN A 118 -4.40 -15.45 32.36
C ASN A 118 -3.25 -14.65 31.69
N GLU A 119 -3.53 -13.89 30.63
CA GLU A 119 -2.57 -13.01 29.94
C GLU A 119 -1.33 -13.74 29.39
N SER A 120 -1.44 -15.02 29.06
CA SER A 120 -0.31 -15.81 28.57
C SER A 120 0.19 -15.38 27.19
N ASP A 121 -0.68 -14.88 26.31
CA ASP A 121 -0.23 -14.32 25.02
C ASP A 121 0.35 -12.91 25.20
N PRO A 122 1.62 -12.67 24.79
CA PRO A 122 2.27 -11.37 24.92
C PRO A 122 1.62 -10.27 24.09
N VAL A 123 0.71 -10.60 23.16
CA VAL A 123 -0.02 -9.64 22.29
C VAL A 123 -1.39 -9.28 22.85
N ASN A 124 -1.96 -10.12 23.72
CA ASN A 124 -3.30 -9.89 24.30
C ASN A 124 -3.37 -8.55 25.05
N GLY A 125 -4.45 -7.81 24.81
CA GLY A 125 -4.69 -6.50 25.43
C GLY A 125 -3.87 -5.35 24.83
N LYS A 126 -2.89 -5.62 23.97
CA LYS A 126 -2.00 -4.62 23.39
C LYS A 126 -2.60 -3.93 22.17
N SER A 127 -2.04 -2.77 21.86
CA SER A 127 -2.38 -1.99 20.67
C SER A 127 -1.11 -1.67 19.90
N GLY A 128 -1.12 -1.96 18.62
CA GLY A 128 -0.11 -1.53 17.68
C GLY A 128 -0.45 -0.17 17.07
N THR A 129 0.54 0.59 16.76
CA THR A 129 0.37 1.86 16.05
C THR A 129 1.57 2.14 15.18
N THR A 130 1.38 2.08 13.87
CA THR A 130 2.32 2.71 12.97
C THR A 130 2.12 4.22 13.08
N GLN A 131 3.06 4.92 13.66
CA GLN A 131 3.02 6.39 13.75
C GLN A 131 4.17 6.96 12.95
N GLY A 132 3.87 7.96 12.15
CA GLY A 132 4.88 8.75 11.47
C GLY A 132 4.84 8.63 9.97
N VAL A 133 5.88 9.18 9.39
CA VAL A 133 6.06 9.35 7.95
C VAL A 133 6.85 8.21 7.35
N HIS A 134 6.82 7.06 7.95
CA HIS A 134 7.57 5.92 7.45
C HIS A 134 6.78 5.30 6.30
N ILE A 135 7.06 5.76 5.09
CA ILE A 135 6.67 5.07 3.86
C ILE A 135 7.86 4.23 3.44
N TYR A 136 7.67 2.93 3.42
CA TYR A 136 8.63 2.00 2.91
C TYR A 136 8.65 2.06 1.38
N ILE A 137 9.84 2.28 0.79
CA ILE A 137 10.02 2.24 -0.66
C ILE A 137 10.89 1.05 -1.00
N PRO A 138 10.33 0.03 -1.69
CA PRO A 138 10.99 -1.25 -1.91
C PRO A 138 12.39 -1.20 -2.50
N LEU A 139 12.69 -0.28 -3.37
CA LEU A 139 14.00 -0.20 -4.05
C LEU A 139 15.17 0.28 -3.19
N MET A 140 14.92 0.73 -1.96
CA MET A 140 15.97 1.29 -1.10
C MET A 140 16.46 0.32 -0.03
N GLY A 141 15.79 -0.83 0.13
CA GLY A 141 16.16 -1.88 1.08
C GLY A 141 15.73 -1.62 2.52
N PRO A 142 15.81 -2.65 3.39
CA PRO A 142 15.34 -2.56 4.77
C PRO A 142 16.13 -1.59 5.65
N GLN A 143 17.35 -1.23 5.27
CA GLN A 143 18.19 -0.29 6.03
C GLN A 143 17.84 1.18 5.78
N ASP A 144 17.13 1.48 4.71
CA ASP A 144 16.72 2.83 4.32
C ASP A 144 15.24 3.11 4.66
N MET A 145 14.60 2.20 5.38
CA MET A 145 13.24 2.34 5.88
C MET A 145 13.14 3.52 6.85
N GLY A 146 12.46 4.54 6.46
CA GLY A 146 12.10 5.64 7.36
C GLY A 146 12.58 7.02 6.95
N THR A 147 13.49 7.16 6.00
CA THR A 147 14.02 8.49 5.65
C THR A 147 14.19 8.73 4.16
N VAL A 148 13.25 8.30 3.34
CA VAL A 148 13.21 8.80 1.97
C VAL A 148 12.52 10.16 1.97
N GLY A 149 13.30 11.16 2.32
CA GLY A 149 12.87 12.54 2.33
C GLY A 149 13.51 13.30 3.48
N MET A 150 13.71 14.59 3.29
CA MET A 150 14.18 15.46 4.37
C MET A 150 13.10 15.49 5.47
N PRO A 151 13.44 15.20 6.75
CA PRO A 151 12.52 15.37 7.85
C PRO A 151 12.09 16.84 7.91
N THR A 152 10.80 17.08 7.85
CA THR A 152 10.27 18.42 8.07
C THR A 152 9.94 18.63 9.54
N PRO A 153 9.99 19.86 10.06
CA PRO A 153 9.66 20.15 11.46
C PRO A 153 8.20 19.83 11.83
N PHE A 154 7.36 19.46 10.86
CA PHE A 154 5.94 19.14 11.05
C PHE A 154 5.66 17.63 11.07
N GLY A 155 6.67 16.76 11.11
CA GLY A 155 6.50 15.30 11.12
C GLY A 155 6.00 14.72 9.78
N PHE A 156 6.33 15.36 8.66
CA PHE A 156 6.10 14.88 7.30
C PHE A 156 7.44 14.53 6.66
N SER A 157 7.51 13.45 5.85
CA SER A 157 8.65 13.23 4.95
C SER A 157 8.36 13.88 3.61
N LEU A 158 9.29 14.70 3.15
CA LEU A 158 9.24 15.24 1.81
C LEU A 158 9.90 14.21 0.87
N MET A 159 9.12 13.52 0.07
CA MET A 159 9.65 12.70 -1.00
C MET A 159 10.24 13.63 -2.08
N ALA A 160 11.54 13.78 -2.05
CA ALA A 160 12.29 14.58 -3.04
C ALA A 160 12.53 13.81 -4.36
N ALA A 161 11.69 12.81 -4.66
CA ALA A 161 11.73 12.16 -5.95
C ALA A 161 11.21 13.13 -7.03
N PRO A 162 11.77 13.10 -8.25
CA PRO A 162 11.28 13.91 -9.37
C PRO A 162 9.90 13.44 -9.89
N PHE A 163 9.09 12.84 -9.05
CA PHE A 163 7.77 12.32 -9.35
C PHE A 163 6.66 13.18 -8.71
N PRO A 164 5.54 13.37 -9.42
CA PRO A 164 5.33 13.16 -10.86
C PRO A 164 6.02 14.23 -11.72
N PHE A 165 6.52 13.81 -12.86
CA PHE A 165 7.13 14.68 -13.86
C PHE A 165 6.47 14.46 -15.21
N ALA A 166 6.19 15.52 -15.98
CA ALA A 166 5.69 15.38 -17.33
C ALA A 166 6.08 16.54 -18.23
N LEU A 167 6.29 16.22 -19.49
CA LEU A 167 6.48 17.16 -20.59
C LEU A 167 5.32 17.03 -21.56
N SER A 168 4.92 18.12 -22.22
CA SER A 168 3.99 18.09 -23.32
C SER A 168 4.39 19.09 -24.40
N TYR A 169 4.07 18.74 -25.64
CA TYR A 169 4.31 19.60 -26.81
C TYR A 169 3.12 19.57 -27.76
N ARG A 170 2.63 20.73 -28.09
CA ARG A 170 1.65 20.95 -29.15
C ARG A 170 2.13 22.05 -30.08
N LYS A 171 2.17 21.75 -31.38
CA LYS A 171 2.41 22.78 -32.38
C LYS A 171 1.14 23.66 -32.53
N PRO A 172 1.26 25.01 -32.67
CA PRO A 172 0.11 25.86 -32.93
C PRO A 172 -0.75 25.34 -34.10
N GLU A 173 -2.07 25.40 -33.95
CA GLU A 173 -3.07 24.91 -34.90
C GLU A 173 -3.03 23.41 -35.20
N SER A 174 -2.18 22.63 -34.52
CA SER A 174 -2.12 21.20 -34.68
C SER A 174 -3.26 20.50 -33.93
N ARG A 175 -3.80 19.44 -34.53
CA ARG A 175 -4.72 18.49 -33.88
C ARG A 175 -3.97 17.44 -33.04
N TRP A 176 -2.65 17.36 -33.14
CA TRP A 176 -1.79 16.45 -32.41
C TRP A 176 -1.17 17.12 -31.19
N THR A 177 -1.22 16.41 -30.06
CA THR A 177 -0.46 16.77 -28.85
C THR A 177 0.35 15.56 -28.43
N PHE A 178 1.63 15.76 -28.16
CA PHE A 178 2.55 14.75 -27.67
C PHE A 178 2.91 15.04 -26.22
N ALA A 179 3.08 14.00 -25.44
CA ALA A 179 3.53 14.14 -24.06
C ALA A 179 4.45 12.98 -23.65
N PHE A 180 5.16 13.17 -22.56
CA PHE A 180 5.99 12.18 -21.93
C PHE A 180 5.92 12.37 -20.42
N GLY A 181 5.83 11.28 -19.64
CA GLY A 181 5.71 11.36 -18.20
C GLY A 181 6.49 10.29 -17.45
N LEU A 182 6.77 10.62 -16.19
CA LEU A 182 7.24 9.71 -15.13
C LEU A 182 6.31 9.87 -13.94
N TYR A 183 5.76 8.77 -13.43
CA TYR A 183 4.83 8.83 -12.31
C TYR A 183 4.70 7.45 -11.63
N ALA A 184 4.17 7.44 -10.42
CA ALA A 184 3.90 6.22 -9.66
C ALA A 184 2.39 6.07 -9.44
N PRO A 185 1.68 5.24 -10.24
CA PRO A 185 0.25 5.03 -10.08
C PRO A 185 -0.11 4.22 -8.83
N ALA A 186 0.80 3.37 -8.37
CA ALA A 186 0.65 2.64 -7.11
C ALA A 186 1.95 2.77 -6.30
N MET A 187 1.84 3.22 -5.08
CA MET A 187 2.95 3.31 -4.14
C MET A 187 2.40 3.42 -2.72
N GLY A 188 2.89 2.56 -1.85
CA GLY A 188 2.52 2.58 -0.46
C GLY A 188 3.30 1.55 0.34
N GLY A 189 3.21 1.69 1.65
CA GLY A 189 3.82 0.77 2.59
C GLY A 189 3.71 1.30 4.00
N TYR A 190 4.15 0.48 4.94
CA TYR A 190 4.20 0.83 6.35
C TYR A 190 5.39 0.14 7.01
N TYR A 191 5.75 0.67 8.15
CA TYR A 191 6.73 0.09 9.06
C TYR A 191 6.16 0.10 10.50
N ARG A 192 6.43 -0.95 11.25
CA ARG A 192 6.09 -1.11 12.66
C ARG A 192 7.35 -1.28 13.49
N ASP A 193 7.31 -0.84 14.74
CA ASP A 193 8.42 -1.04 15.68
C ASP A 193 8.61 -2.55 15.95
N ASP A 194 9.81 -2.94 16.36
CA ASP A 194 10.18 -4.36 16.57
C ASP A 194 9.33 -5.06 17.63
N ASP A 195 8.75 -4.30 18.56
CA ASP A 195 7.86 -4.80 19.62
C ASP A 195 6.37 -4.55 19.34
N ASP A 196 6.01 -4.04 18.14
CA ASP A 196 4.61 -3.82 17.78
C ASP A 196 3.86 -5.16 17.74
N PRO A 197 2.71 -5.28 18.42
CA PRO A 197 1.96 -6.53 18.45
C PRO A 197 1.45 -6.98 17.07
N ALA A 198 1.36 -6.09 16.08
CA ALA A 198 0.96 -6.42 14.72
C ALA A 198 2.10 -6.95 13.83
N ARG A 199 3.34 -7.07 14.32
CA ARG A 199 4.52 -7.46 13.56
C ARG A 199 4.43 -8.86 12.92
N TYR A 200 3.64 -9.76 13.49
CA TYR A 200 3.43 -11.11 12.96
C TYR A 200 2.58 -11.17 11.68
N ASN A 201 1.99 -10.05 11.29
CA ASN A 201 1.28 -9.93 10.02
C ASN A 201 1.84 -8.71 9.26
N GLY A 202 3.16 -8.72 9.09
CA GLY A 202 3.98 -7.72 8.45
C GLY A 202 4.55 -6.67 9.40
N ARG A 203 5.84 -6.71 9.69
CA ARG A 203 6.60 -5.67 10.40
C ARG A 203 6.86 -4.49 9.48
N ALA A 204 7.32 -4.79 8.26
CA ALA A 204 7.43 -3.80 7.20
C ALA A 204 6.88 -4.37 5.89
N VAL A 205 6.11 -3.56 5.20
CA VAL A 205 5.56 -3.92 3.89
C VAL A 205 5.67 -2.72 2.98
N GLY A 206 6.20 -2.92 1.79
CA GLY A 206 6.25 -1.91 0.76
C GLY A 206 5.82 -2.49 -0.58
N MET A 207 5.08 -1.70 -1.33
CA MET A 207 4.70 -1.98 -2.72
C MET A 207 4.82 -0.71 -3.53
N GLN A 208 5.42 -0.83 -4.71
CA GLN A 208 5.44 0.26 -5.67
C GLN A 208 5.33 -0.24 -7.11
N HIS A 209 4.69 0.58 -7.92
CA HIS A 209 4.78 0.54 -9.37
C HIS A 209 5.12 1.93 -9.88
N ILE A 210 6.27 2.06 -10.52
CA ILE A 210 6.77 3.31 -11.08
C ILE A 210 6.79 3.20 -12.60
N VAL A 211 6.05 4.06 -13.29
CA VAL A 211 6.13 4.22 -14.74
C VAL A 211 7.25 5.21 -15.03
N TYR A 212 8.40 4.70 -15.44
CA TYR A 212 9.61 5.51 -15.72
C TYR A 212 9.69 6.00 -17.15
N SER A 213 8.79 5.53 -18.04
CA SER A 213 8.68 6.01 -19.42
C SER A 213 7.23 5.90 -19.89
N ALA A 214 6.58 7.03 -20.09
CA ALA A 214 5.18 7.09 -20.55
C ALA A 214 5.03 8.07 -21.73
N PRO A 215 5.49 7.71 -22.95
CA PRO A 215 5.13 8.45 -24.15
C PRO A 215 3.62 8.41 -24.36
N ALA A 216 3.04 9.56 -24.68
CA ALA A 216 1.61 9.72 -24.89
C ALA A 216 1.32 10.61 -26.10
N VAL A 217 0.21 10.34 -26.75
CA VAL A 217 -0.29 11.12 -27.88
C VAL A 217 -1.79 11.32 -27.76
N SER A 218 -2.26 12.51 -28.11
CA SER A 218 -3.66 12.82 -28.26
C SER A 218 -3.93 13.41 -29.64
N TYR A 219 -5.08 13.07 -30.21
CA TYR A 219 -5.54 13.57 -31.49
C TYR A 219 -6.97 14.09 -31.39
N GLN A 220 -7.19 15.33 -31.85
CA GLN A 220 -8.52 15.91 -31.99
C GLN A 220 -9.18 15.43 -33.29
N LEU A 221 -10.05 14.42 -33.17
CA LEU A 221 -10.83 13.88 -34.28
C LEU A 221 -11.74 14.96 -34.88
N THR A 222 -12.43 15.70 -34.01
CA THR A 222 -13.25 16.86 -34.34
C THR A 222 -12.96 17.99 -33.35
N ASP A 223 -13.58 19.15 -33.52
CA ASP A 223 -13.44 20.25 -32.56
C ASP A 223 -14.04 19.94 -31.17
N THR A 224 -14.81 18.85 -31.05
CA THR A 224 -15.48 18.44 -29.81
C THR A 224 -15.10 17.06 -29.32
N LEU A 225 -14.37 16.27 -30.10
CA LEU A 225 -14.02 14.88 -29.78
C LEU A 225 -12.52 14.65 -29.92
N SER A 226 -11.90 14.17 -28.88
CA SER A 226 -10.49 13.79 -28.84
C SER A 226 -10.32 12.36 -28.40
N VAL A 227 -9.27 11.71 -28.90
CA VAL A 227 -8.79 10.39 -28.44
C VAL A 227 -7.34 10.50 -28.00
N GLY A 228 -6.92 9.60 -27.14
CA GLY A 228 -5.54 9.58 -26.66
C GLY A 228 -5.06 8.18 -26.32
N LEU A 229 -3.76 8.01 -26.44
CA LEU A 229 -3.03 6.79 -26.09
C LEU A 229 -1.80 7.17 -25.28
N THR A 230 -1.59 6.43 -24.19
CA THR A 230 -0.32 6.39 -23.46
C THR A 230 0.23 4.98 -23.53
N MET A 231 1.51 4.82 -23.76
CA MET A 231 2.23 3.56 -23.65
C MET A 231 3.23 3.68 -22.52
N GLY A 232 3.00 2.97 -21.43
CA GLY A 232 3.83 3.00 -20.24
C GLY A 232 4.83 1.86 -20.21
N LEU A 233 6.01 2.14 -19.70
CA LEU A 233 7.00 1.16 -19.31
C LEU A 233 7.40 1.44 -17.88
N GLY A 234 7.21 0.45 -17.01
CA GLY A 234 7.36 0.62 -15.58
C GLY A 234 8.24 -0.44 -14.95
N GLN A 235 8.34 -0.32 -13.63
CA GLN A 235 8.98 -1.24 -12.72
C GLN A 235 8.05 -1.49 -11.54
N GLY A 236 7.85 -2.75 -11.17
CA GLY A 236 7.18 -3.18 -9.95
C GLY A 236 8.20 -3.63 -8.91
N ALA A 237 7.94 -3.37 -7.64
CA ALA A 237 8.73 -3.92 -6.55
C ALA A 237 7.89 -4.08 -5.29
N THR A 238 8.21 -5.10 -4.49
CA THR A 238 7.59 -5.39 -3.22
C THR A 238 8.63 -5.90 -2.25
N ASP A 239 8.58 -5.38 -1.02
CA ASP A 239 9.36 -5.87 0.10
C ASP A 239 8.42 -6.25 1.25
N LEU A 240 8.77 -7.31 1.95
CA LEU A 240 8.07 -7.82 3.12
C LEU A 240 9.09 -8.19 4.18
N ASP A 241 8.89 -7.70 5.39
CA ASP A 241 9.56 -8.15 6.60
C ASP A 241 8.47 -8.52 7.61
N THR A 242 8.50 -9.74 8.13
CA THR A 242 7.49 -10.24 9.08
C THR A 242 8.08 -11.21 10.07
N ASP A 243 7.77 -11.03 11.35
CA ASP A 243 8.00 -12.05 12.34
C ASP A 243 6.94 -13.14 12.19
N MET A 244 7.28 -14.37 12.55
CA MET A 244 6.38 -15.52 12.42
C MET A 244 6.22 -16.25 13.74
N ARG A 245 4.98 -16.62 14.05
CA ARG A 245 4.61 -17.52 15.15
C ARG A 245 3.48 -18.46 14.70
N LEU A 246 3.29 -19.56 15.38
CA LEU A 246 2.35 -20.61 15.01
C LEU A 246 1.41 -20.95 16.16
N PRO A 247 0.44 -20.08 16.53
CA PRO A 247 -0.49 -20.33 17.62
C PRO A 247 -1.50 -21.43 17.23
N ASN A 248 -1.32 -22.63 17.82
CA ASN A 248 -2.22 -23.77 17.62
C ASN A 248 -2.00 -24.83 18.72
N ASP A 249 -2.90 -25.83 18.80
CA ASP A 249 -2.86 -26.89 19.81
C ASP A 249 -1.59 -27.77 19.74
N MET A 250 -1.03 -27.95 18.53
CA MET A 250 0.16 -28.80 18.38
C MET A 250 1.41 -28.12 18.93
N THR A 251 1.58 -26.81 18.66
CA THR A 251 2.69 -26.06 19.26
C THR A 251 2.56 -26.01 20.78
N ALA A 252 1.37 -25.78 21.31
CA ALA A 252 1.10 -25.87 22.75
C ALA A 252 1.45 -27.24 23.31
N LEU A 253 1.10 -28.34 22.63
CA LEU A 253 1.46 -29.68 23.03
C LEU A 253 2.98 -29.91 23.05
N THR A 254 3.72 -29.41 22.04
CA THR A 254 5.18 -29.58 22.01
C THR A 254 5.86 -28.87 23.17
N GLU A 255 5.39 -27.71 23.56
CA GLU A 255 5.94 -26.96 24.69
C GLU A 255 5.64 -27.64 26.03
N ILE A 256 4.39 -28.09 26.28
CA ILE A 256 4.03 -28.82 27.50
C ILE A 256 4.88 -30.09 27.65
N LEU A 257 5.05 -30.86 26.57
CA LEU A 257 5.89 -32.05 26.58
C LEU A 257 7.37 -31.70 26.79
N GLY A 258 7.83 -30.60 26.22
CA GLY A 258 9.18 -30.08 26.44
C GLY A 258 9.43 -29.72 27.89
N ILE A 259 8.54 -28.96 28.51
CA ILE A 259 8.64 -28.55 29.92
C ILE A 259 8.52 -29.75 30.88
N THR A 260 7.54 -30.61 30.68
CA THR A 260 7.29 -31.76 31.58
C THR A 260 8.39 -32.80 31.53
N THR A 261 9.12 -32.89 30.42
CA THR A 261 10.26 -33.83 30.28
C THR A 261 11.61 -33.19 30.61
N GLN A 262 11.63 -31.90 30.96
CA GLN A 262 12.84 -31.21 31.37
C GLN A 262 13.41 -31.85 32.67
N GLY A 263 14.66 -32.27 32.62
CA GLY A 263 15.30 -32.90 33.78
C GLY A 263 14.97 -34.38 33.98
N LEU A 264 14.12 -35.01 33.15
CA LEU A 264 13.94 -36.44 33.15
C LEU A 264 15.23 -37.13 32.72
N ASN A 265 15.73 -38.02 33.60
CA ASN A 265 16.87 -38.87 33.29
C ASN A 265 16.40 -40.34 33.23
N ILE A 266 16.00 -40.78 32.02
CA ILE A 266 15.58 -42.16 31.78
C ILE A 266 16.76 -42.89 31.10
N PRO A 267 17.56 -43.68 31.81
CA PRO A 267 18.75 -44.31 31.25
C PRO A 267 18.37 -45.27 30.10
N ILE A 268 19.19 -45.25 29.03
CA ILE A 268 19.20 -46.20 27.90
C ILE A 268 18.05 -46.02 26.90
N ILE A 269 16.78 -45.97 27.33
CA ILE A 269 15.63 -45.87 26.38
C ILE A 269 15.56 -44.48 25.77
N SER A 270 15.79 -43.43 26.56
CA SER A 270 15.67 -42.04 26.10
C SER A 270 16.70 -41.65 25.05
N GLN A 271 17.93 -42.17 25.13
CA GLN A 271 18.98 -41.84 24.15
C GLN A 271 18.79 -42.51 22.79
N LEU A 272 18.04 -43.61 22.74
CA LEU A 272 17.79 -44.37 21.51
C LEU A 272 16.46 -43.97 20.83
N THR A 273 15.55 -43.35 21.57
CA THR A 273 14.18 -43.04 21.11
C THR A 273 13.88 -41.56 21.16
N PHE A 274 13.45 -41.05 22.32
CA PHE A 274 13.01 -39.68 22.56
C PHE A 274 13.80 -39.02 23.68
N PRO A 275 14.99 -38.48 23.40
CA PRO A 275 15.82 -37.89 24.45
C PRO A 275 15.16 -36.62 25.03
N PRO A 276 15.10 -36.51 26.39
CA PRO A 276 14.60 -35.28 27.01
C PRO A 276 15.65 -34.15 26.97
N PRO A 277 15.20 -32.86 26.95
CA PRO A 277 13.80 -32.47 26.93
C PRO A 277 13.18 -32.74 25.54
N TRP A 278 11.95 -33.23 25.54
CA TRP A 278 11.27 -33.52 24.29
C TRP A 278 11.08 -32.23 23.48
N PHE A 279 11.13 -32.36 22.16
CA PHE A 279 11.07 -31.25 21.21
C PHE A 279 12.13 -30.15 21.48
N GLY A 280 13.26 -30.51 22.11
CA GLY A 280 14.33 -29.57 22.44
C GLY A 280 13.97 -28.55 23.53
N GLY A 281 12.93 -28.82 24.31
CA GLY A 281 12.33 -27.91 25.28
C GLY A 281 10.96 -27.39 24.89
N GLY A 282 10.53 -27.71 23.64
CA GLY A 282 9.27 -27.30 23.07
C GLY A 282 9.36 -25.99 22.26
N LEU A 283 8.30 -25.74 21.50
CA LEU A 283 8.02 -24.48 20.82
C LEU A 283 6.55 -24.14 21.10
N GLY A 284 6.31 -23.07 21.82
CA GLY A 284 4.97 -22.67 22.25
C GLY A 284 4.19 -21.96 21.17
N PRO A 285 2.87 -21.84 21.34
CA PRO A 285 2.00 -21.16 20.37
C PRO A 285 2.29 -19.66 20.28
N TYR A 286 2.96 -19.07 21.26
CA TYR A 286 3.28 -17.64 21.34
C TYR A 286 4.76 -17.33 21.13
N ASP A 287 5.58 -18.37 20.94
CA ASP A 287 7.00 -18.21 20.65
C ASP A 287 7.22 -17.78 19.21
N ASP A 288 8.25 -16.98 19.00
CA ASP A 288 8.69 -16.62 17.67
C ASP A 288 9.36 -17.82 16.99
N VAL A 289 8.90 -18.17 15.80
CA VAL A 289 9.56 -19.16 14.92
C VAL A 289 10.78 -18.55 14.26
N GLY A 290 10.67 -17.31 13.87
CA GLY A 290 11.71 -16.55 13.21
C GLY A 290 11.17 -15.32 12.48
N ASN A 291 12.02 -14.73 11.66
CA ASN A 291 11.72 -13.57 10.84
C ASN A 291 11.96 -13.90 9.37
N LEU A 292 11.02 -13.54 8.52
CA LEU A 292 11.07 -13.67 7.06
C LEU A 292 11.19 -12.30 6.41
N ASP A 293 12.30 -12.08 5.69
CA ASP A 293 12.58 -10.89 4.91
C ASP A 293 12.58 -11.25 3.42
N ILE A 294 11.83 -10.52 2.61
CA ILE A 294 11.66 -10.73 1.15
C ILE A 294 11.82 -9.40 0.44
N SER A 295 12.60 -9.40 -0.65
CA SER A 295 12.72 -8.27 -1.57
C SER A 295 12.66 -8.76 -3.01
N VAL A 296 11.61 -8.39 -3.72
CA VAL A 296 11.33 -8.84 -5.09
C VAL A 296 10.97 -7.67 -6.00
N ARG A 297 11.37 -7.76 -7.27
CA ARG A 297 11.11 -6.73 -8.27
C ARG A 297 10.94 -7.29 -9.67
N ASP A 298 10.27 -6.51 -10.52
CA ASP A 298 10.22 -6.67 -11.97
C ASP A 298 10.58 -5.32 -12.61
N ASP A 299 11.66 -5.28 -13.37
CA ASP A 299 12.18 -4.06 -13.98
C ASP A 299 11.46 -3.71 -15.30
N TYR A 300 10.53 -4.55 -15.78
CA TYR A 300 9.90 -4.38 -17.08
C TYR A 300 8.40 -4.70 -17.06
N THR A 301 7.60 -3.71 -16.71
CA THR A 301 6.14 -3.84 -16.61
C THR A 301 5.45 -2.94 -17.64
N PRO A 302 5.18 -3.43 -18.86
CA PRO A 302 4.52 -2.64 -19.89
C PRO A 302 3.03 -2.44 -19.57
N ASN A 303 2.53 -1.25 -19.88
CA ASN A 303 1.12 -0.91 -19.71
C ASN A 303 0.66 0.11 -20.76
N TYR A 304 -0.64 0.30 -20.91
CA TYR A 304 -1.19 1.33 -21.77
C TYR A 304 -2.51 1.90 -21.26
N ASN A 305 -2.76 3.16 -21.60
CA ASN A 305 -4.02 3.85 -21.31
C ASN A 305 -4.65 4.33 -22.60
N LEU A 306 -5.94 4.09 -22.76
CA LEU A 306 -6.75 4.57 -23.89
C LEU A 306 -7.77 5.57 -23.38
N GLY A 307 -7.84 6.75 -24.00
CA GLY A 307 -8.74 7.81 -23.58
C GLY A 307 -9.64 8.32 -24.69
N LEU A 308 -10.84 8.69 -24.30
CA LEU A 308 -11.80 9.42 -25.12
C LEU A 308 -12.32 10.61 -24.31
N LEU A 309 -12.41 11.77 -24.95
CA LEU A 309 -12.94 13.00 -24.36
C LEU A 309 -13.86 13.71 -25.36
N TRP A 310 -15.13 13.85 -24.99
CA TRP A 310 -16.15 14.50 -25.78
C TRP A 310 -16.65 15.78 -25.09
N GLN A 311 -16.49 16.93 -25.76
CA GLN A 311 -16.78 18.26 -25.22
C GLN A 311 -17.69 19.03 -26.18
N PRO A 312 -18.97 18.61 -26.38
CA PRO A 312 -19.86 19.21 -27.37
C PRO A 312 -20.24 20.65 -27.05
N LYS A 313 -20.14 21.06 -25.80
CA LYS A 313 -20.45 22.40 -25.30
C LYS A 313 -19.48 22.82 -24.22
N ASN A 314 -19.24 24.10 -24.06
CA ASN A 314 -18.36 24.64 -23.01
C ASN A 314 -18.83 24.38 -21.56
N TRP A 315 -20.06 23.91 -21.38
CA TRP A 315 -20.64 23.61 -20.06
C TRP A 315 -20.76 22.11 -19.80
N PHE A 316 -20.42 21.23 -20.75
CA PHE A 316 -20.53 19.80 -20.64
C PHE A 316 -19.30 19.10 -21.23
N SER A 317 -18.76 18.15 -20.50
CA SER A 317 -17.72 17.23 -20.95
C SER A 317 -18.02 15.82 -20.48
N PHE A 318 -17.75 14.83 -21.34
CA PHE A 318 -17.81 13.41 -21.02
C PHE A 318 -16.47 12.78 -21.38
N GLY A 319 -15.94 11.97 -20.49
CA GLY A 319 -14.68 11.25 -20.67
C GLY A 319 -14.80 9.78 -20.34
N VAL A 320 -14.01 8.95 -21.06
CA VAL A 320 -13.81 7.54 -20.75
C VAL A 320 -12.31 7.27 -20.82
N CYS A 321 -11.81 6.49 -19.89
CA CYS A 321 -10.44 6.00 -19.89
C CYS A 321 -10.42 4.52 -19.54
N TYR A 322 -9.70 3.73 -20.34
CA TYR A 322 -9.31 2.37 -20.03
C TYR A 322 -7.82 2.36 -19.68
N GLN A 323 -7.47 1.72 -18.59
CA GLN A 323 -6.09 1.45 -18.18
C GLN A 323 -5.90 -0.06 -18.16
N SER A 324 -4.86 -0.54 -18.85
CA SER A 324 -4.58 -1.97 -18.94
C SER A 324 -4.13 -2.54 -17.60
N GLU A 325 -4.32 -3.83 -17.44
CA GLU A 325 -3.63 -4.63 -16.44
C GLU A 325 -2.10 -4.42 -16.55
N VAL A 326 -1.41 -4.47 -15.41
CA VAL A 326 0.05 -4.47 -15.34
C VAL A 326 0.49 -5.79 -14.74
N LYS A 327 0.97 -6.68 -15.58
CA LYS A 327 1.54 -7.95 -15.14
C LYS A 327 2.93 -7.74 -14.54
N MET A 328 3.17 -8.40 -13.41
CA MET A 328 4.43 -8.32 -12.69
C MET A 328 4.98 -9.72 -12.40
N GLU A 329 6.14 -10.02 -12.95
CA GLU A 329 6.91 -11.23 -12.65
C GLU A 329 7.99 -10.91 -11.61
N LEU A 330 7.53 -10.71 -10.37
CA LEU A 330 8.40 -10.26 -9.28
C LEU A 330 9.36 -11.38 -8.87
N GLN A 331 10.66 -11.12 -8.96
CA GLN A 331 11.73 -12.02 -8.59
C GLN A 331 12.76 -11.30 -7.72
N GLY A 332 13.35 -12.02 -6.76
CA GLY A 332 14.40 -11.45 -5.92
C GLY A 332 14.94 -12.42 -4.89
N SER A 333 15.25 -11.92 -3.72
CA SER A 333 15.86 -12.69 -2.64
C SER A 333 14.97 -12.74 -1.42
N TYR A 334 15.17 -13.80 -0.63
CA TYR A 334 14.62 -13.89 0.71
C TYR A 334 15.70 -14.27 1.70
N ARG A 335 15.43 -13.98 2.98
CA ARG A 335 16.18 -14.45 4.14
C ARG A 335 15.19 -14.85 5.23
N PHE A 336 15.28 -16.09 5.69
CA PHE A 336 14.58 -16.55 6.88
C PHE A 336 15.59 -16.71 8.02
N THR A 337 15.41 -15.96 9.11
CA THR A 337 16.23 -16.05 10.32
C THR A 337 15.43 -16.77 11.39
N TYR A 338 15.89 -17.93 11.84
CA TYR A 338 15.19 -18.78 12.81
C TYR A 338 15.49 -18.39 14.24
N SER A 339 14.47 -18.44 15.10
CA SER A 339 14.63 -18.27 16.56
C SER A 339 15.46 -19.41 17.17
N GLU A 340 16.03 -19.18 18.36
CA GLU A 340 16.78 -20.23 19.06
C GLU A 340 15.87 -21.39 19.46
N GLU A 341 14.62 -21.11 19.83
CA GLU A 341 13.60 -22.08 20.18
C GLU A 341 13.33 -23.03 19.01
N PHE A 342 13.09 -22.48 17.82
CA PHE A 342 12.86 -23.26 16.61
C PHE A 342 14.11 -24.07 16.21
N GLN A 343 15.29 -23.50 16.33
CA GLN A 343 16.54 -24.22 16.06
C GLN A 343 16.73 -25.40 17.01
N ARG A 344 16.42 -25.25 18.31
CA ARG A 344 16.47 -26.37 19.30
C ARG A 344 15.44 -27.45 18.96
N PHE A 345 14.22 -27.05 18.55
CA PHE A 345 13.17 -27.96 18.11
C PHE A 345 13.65 -28.82 16.92
N VAL A 346 14.19 -28.18 15.87
CA VAL A 346 14.70 -28.88 14.67
C VAL A 346 15.90 -29.78 15.04
N ALA A 347 16.83 -29.32 15.87
CA ALA A 347 17.98 -30.11 16.29
C ALA A 347 17.57 -31.37 17.04
N TRP A 348 16.49 -31.29 17.84
CA TRP A 348 15.96 -32.46 18.55
C TRP A 348 15.45 -33.53 17.58
N MET A 349 14.90 -33.19 16.44
CA MET A 349 14.45 -34.13 15.40
C MET A 349 15.59 -35.01 14.85
N GLY A 350 16.84 -34.60 15.00
CA GLY A 350 18.03 -35.36 14.63
C GLY A 350 18.78 -36.01 15.81
N SER A 351 18.28 -35.87 17.04
CA SER A 351 19.02 -36.21 18.27
C SER A 351 19.08 -37.71 18.61
N SER A 352 18.29 -38.57 17.95
CA SER A 352 18.33 -40.01 18.14
C SER A 352 18.16 -40.76 16.81
N PRO A 353 18.60 -42.04 16.72
CA PRO A 353 18.41 -42.85 15.52
C PRO A 353 16.93 -43.04 15.12
N LEU A 354 16.03 -43.10 16.08
CA LEU A 354 14.59 -43.21 15.82
C LEU A 354 14.04 -41.92 15.28
N LEU A 355 14.34 -40.76 15.90
CA LEU A 355 13.91 -39.45 15.44
C LEU A 355 14.45 -39.13 14.05
N LEU A 356 15.71 -39.46 13.79
CA LEU A 356 16.31 -39.31 12.47
C LEU A 356 15.57 -40.16 11.41
N ALA A 357 15.20 -41.39 11.75
CA ALA A 357 14.43 -42.23 10.84
C ALA A 357 13.01 -41.73 10.62
N VAL A 358 12.34 -41.23 11.65
CA VAL A 358 11.02 -40.62 11.59
C VAL A 358 11.08 -39.33 10.77
N SER A 359 12.05 -38.45 11.02
CA SER A 359 12.23 -37.21 10.27
C SER A 359 12.48 -37.48 8.80
N GLY A 360 13.31 -38.49 8.47
CA GLY A 360 13.53 -38.88 7.07
C GLY A 360 12.30 -39.52 6.42
N LEU A 361 11.45 -40.24 7.17
CA LEU A 361 10.21 -40.82 6.65
C LEU A 361 9.13 -39.75 6.38
N LEU A 362 9.07 -38.75 7.26
CA LEU A 362 8.05 -37.69 7.24
C LEU A 362 8.55 -36.41 6.53
N ASP A 363 9.75 -36.45 5.98
CA ASP A 363 10.38 -35.32 5.32
C ASP A 363 10.46 -34.07 6.21
N LEU A 364 10.91 -34.26 7.47
CA LEU A 364 11.08 -33.20 8.44
C LEU A 364 12.53 -32.72 8.51
N PRO A 365 12.78 -31.46 8.82
CA PRO A 365 14.11 -30.95 9.04
C PRO A 365 14.70 -31.57 10.34
N TYR A 366 15.92 -32.03 10.27
CA TYR A 366 16.63 -32.66 11.41
C TYR A 366 18.01 -32.03 11.68
N ARG A 367 18.38 -31.05 10.90
CA ARG A 367 19.58 -30.22 11.09
C ARG A 367 19.17 -28.77 11.20
N SER A 368 19.39 -28.19 12.35
CA SER A 368 19.11 -26.76 12.54
C SER A 368 20.09 -25.89 11.75
N THR A 369 19.60 -24.77 11.29
CA THR A 369 20.39 -23.68 10.72
C THR A 369 19.88 -22.35 11.28
N PRO A 370 20.75 -21.37 11.56
CA PRO A 370 20.29 -20.06 11.99
C PRO A 370 19.58 -19.28 10.89
N THR A 371 19.95 -19.52 9.62
CA THR A 371 19.36 -18.80 8.48
C THR A 371 19.18 -19.72 7.28
N GLN A 372 18.16 -19.45 6.48
CA GLN A 372 18.00 -19.93 5.10
C GLN A 372 17.84 -18.71 4.19
N GLU A 373 18.65 -18.66 3.15
CA GLU A 373 18.66 -17.56 2.18
C GLU A 373 18.62 -18.14 0.77
N GLY A 374 18.01 -17.41 -0.15
CA GLY A 374 17.92 -17.85 -1.53
C GLY A 374 17.16 -16.88 -2.41
N THR A 375 16.65 -17.40 -3.50
CA THR A 375 15.82 -16.66 -4.44
C THR A 375 14.34 -17.01 -4.29
N CYS A 376 13.48 -16.04 -4.50
CA CYS A 376 12.04 -16.25 -4.48
C CYS A 376 11.34 -15.51 -5.63
N TYR A 377 10.13 -15.99 -5.92
CA TYR A 377 9.24 -15.45 -6.93
C TYR A 377 7.90 -15.13 -6.28
N LEU A 378 7.37 -13.94 -6.53
CA LEU A 378 6.02 -13.58 -6.12
C LEU A 378 5.14 -13.44 -7.36
N LYS A 379 4.08 -14.25 -7.43
CA LYS A 379 3.10 -14.31 -8.52
C LYS A 379 1.75 -13.81 -8.06
N GLY A 380 0.96 -13.28 -8.98
CA GLY A 380 -0.41 -12.84 -8.75
C GLY A 380 -0.55 -11.43 -8.17
N MET A 381 0.56 -10.74 -7.91
CA MET A 381 0.54 -9.36 -7.42
C MET A 381 0.51 -8.34 -8.57
N ASP A 382 -0.36 -8.59 -9.55
CA ASP A 382 -0.55 -7.73 -10.71
C ASP A 382 -1.40 -6.50 -10.35
N LEU A 383 -1.24 -5.40 -11.08
CA LEU A 383 -2.18 -4.29 -10.96
C LEU A 383 -3.36 -4.52 -11.89
N PRO A 384 -4.60 -4.47 -11.38
CA PRO A 384 -5.79 -4.78 -12.16
C PRO A 384 -6.05 -3.74 -13.24
N GLN A 385 -6.65 -4.18 -14.33
CA GLN A 385 -7.21 -3.27 -15.31
C GLN A 385 -8.35 -2.45 -14.72
N ARG A 386 -8.58 -1.26 -15.30
CA ARG A 386 -9.68 -0.41 -14.88
C ARG A 386 -10.34 0.35 -16.02
N VAL A 387 -11.62 0.63 -15.84
CA VAL A 387 -12.40 1.53 -16.70
C VAL A 387 -12.92 2.68 -15.85
N GLN A 388 -12.73 3.90 -16.34
CA GLN A 388 -13.25 5.09 -15.71
C GLN A 388 -14.14 5.83 -16.70
N ALA A 389 -15.31 6.28 -16.28
CA ALA A 389 -16.21 7.10 -17.07
C ALA A 389 -16.65 8.30 -16.25
N GLY A 390 -16.51 9.50 -16.78
CA GLY A 390 -16.79 10.71 -16.02
C GLY A 390 -17.59 11.74 -16.80
N ILE A 391 -18.27 12.60 -16.05
CA ILE A 391 -18.94 13.80 -16.57
C ILE A 391 -18.43 15.04 -15.86
N MET A 392 -18.33 16.13 -16.61
CA MET A 392 -18.10 17.46 -16.04
C MET A 392 -19.22 18.40 -16.50
N LEU A 393 -19.84 19.08 -15.53
CA LEU A 393 -20.83 20.10 -15.75
C LEU A 393 -20.29 21.46 -15.30
N ARG A 394 -20.55 22.51 -16.10
CA ARG A 394 -20.19 23.89 -15.77
C ARG A 394 -21.44 24.77 -15.74
N PRO A 395 -22.24 24.69 -14.65
CA PRO A 395 -23.52 25.43 -14.55
C PRO A 395 -23.35 26.94 -14.63
N THR A 396 -22.19 27.45 -14.22
CA THR A 396 -21.83 28.88 -14.34
C THR A 396 -20.39 29.01 -14.86
N ARG A 397 -20.01 30.21 -15.30
CA ARG A 397 -18.62 30.44 -15.77
C ARG A 397 -17.55 30.17 -14.69
N ARG A 398 -17.95 30.11 -13.40
CA ARG A 398 -17.04 29.95 -12.25
C ARG A 398 -17.13 28.60 -11.56
N LEU A 399 -18.18 27.81 -11.79
CA LEU A 399 -18.42 26.54 -11.10
C LEU A 399 -18.30 25.37 -12.07
N ARG A 400 -17.50 24.37 -11.72
CA ARG A 400 -17.45 23.05 -12.34
C ARG A 400 -17.78 21.98 -11.32
N LEU A 401 -18.59 21.03 -11.72
CA LEU A 401 -18.97 19.83 -10.98
C LEU A 401 -18.51 18.62 -11.78
N MET A 402 -17.85 17.68 -11.13
CA MET A 402 -17.37 16.45 -11.73
C MET A 402 -17.97 15.25 -10.97
N CYS A 403 -18.25 14.19 -11.73
CA CYS A 403 -18.65 12.90 -11.17
C CYS A 403 -18.06 11.81 -12.07
N ASP A 404 -17.29 10.91 -11.49
CA ASP A 404 -16.66 9.79 -12.18
C ASP A 404 -17.14 8.47 -11.57
N LEU A 405 -17.35 7.48 -12.43
CA LEU A 405 -17.57 6.08 -12.10
C LEU A 405 -16.28 5.33 -12.42
N HIS A 406 -15.78 4.58 -11.46
CA HIS A 406 -14.59 3.72 -11.57
C HIS A 406 -15.02 2.27 -11.45
N TRP A 407 -14.55 1.41 -12.35
CA TRP A 407 -14.61 -0.04 -12.25
C TRP A 407 -13.19 -0.59 -12.29
N ILE A 408 -12.87 -1.53 -11.40
CA ILE A 408 -11.55 -2.12 -11.23
C ILE A 408 -11.71 -3.63 -11.10
N ASP A 409 -10.94 -4.38 -11.91
CA ASP A 409 -10.96 -5.85 -12.02
C ASP A 409 -10.05 -6.50 -10.96
N TYR A 410 -10.39 -6.35 -9.67
CA TYR A 410 -9.58 -6.93 -8.60
C TYR A 410 -9.68 -8.45 -8.52
N SER A 411 -10.76 -9.05 -9.04
CA SER A 411 -10.94 -10.50 -9.02
C SER A 411 -9.86 -11.25 -9.79
N ALA A 412 -9.23 -10.59 -10.78
CA ALA A 412 -8.13 -11.15 -11.56
C ALA A 412 -6.81 -11.27 -10.77
N THR A 413 -6.67 -10.59 -9.61
CA THR A 413 -5.42 -10.49 -8.84
C THR A 413 -5.62 -10.92 -7.38
N SER A 414 -6.45 -11.92 -7.14
CA SER A 414 -6.97 -12.27 -5.81
C SER A 414 -6.05 -13.19 -5.00
N THR A 415 -5.11 -13.90 -5.62
CA THR A 415 -4.25 -14.88 -4.96
C THR A 415 -2.78 -14.57 -5.17
N TYR A 416 -2.04 -14.35 -4.10
CA TYR A 416 -0.60 -14.13 -4.13
C TYR A 416 0.13 -15.42 -3.78
N THR A 417 1.09 -15.82 -4.61
CA THR A 417 1.89 -17.03 -4.37
C THR A 417 3.37 -16.69 -4.33
N MET A 418 3.98 -16.86 -3.18
CA MET A 418 5.43 -16.82 -3.00
C MET A 418 5.99 -18.22 -3.20
N VAL A 419 7.01 -18.34 -4.04
CA VAL A 419 7.71 -19.60 -4.30
C VAL A 419 9.19 -19.41 -4.00
N PHE A 420 9.73 -20.25 -3.11
CA PHE A 420 11.13 -20.23 -2.70
C PHE A 420 11.91 -21.29 -3.49
N ASP A 421 13.20 -21.07 -3.70
CA ASP A 421 14.08 -21.98 -4.45
C ASP A 421 14.47 -23.25 -3.68
N GLN A 422 14.13 -23.32 -2.37
CA GLN A 422 14.34 -24.47 -1.52
C GLN A 422 13.21 -24.63 -0.51
N ASP A 423 13.11 -25.83 0.09
CA ASP A 423 12.17 -26.09 1.16
C ASP A 423 12.61 -25.35 2.44
N LEU A 424 11.68 -24.65 3.07
CA LEU A 424 11.92 -23.92 4.31
C LEU A 424 11.59 -24.79 5.51
N HIS A 425 12.49 -24.83 6.51
CA HIS A 425 12.30 -25.65 7.72
C HIS A 425 10.98 -25.35 8.43
N THR A 426 10.58 -24.07 8.48
CA THR A 426 9.27 -23.66 9.03
C THR A 426 8.11 -24.34 8.30
N PHE A 427 8.14 -24.39 6.97
CA PHE A 427 7.05 -24.96 6.18
C PHE A 427 7.05 -26.48 6.24
N MET A 428 8.23 -27.11 6.25
CA MET A 428 8.36 -28.55 6.48
C MET A 428 7.75 -28.98 7.82
N VAL A 429 8.00 -28.22 8.89
CA VAL A 429 7.39 -28.46 10.21
C VAL A 429 5.90 -28.16 10.20
N SER A 430 5.46 -27.11 9.53
CA SER A 430 4.06 -26.69 9.50
C SER A 430 3.12 -27.68 8.81
N LYS A 431 3.62 -28.61 8.00
CA LYS A 431 2.84 -29.74 7.47
C LYS A 431 2.15 -30.57 8.56
N PHE A 432 2.75 -30.66 9.74
CA PHE A 432 2.16 -31.35 10.89
C PHE A 432 1.10 -30.54 11.61
N VAL A 433 1.13 -29.24 11.41
CA VAL A 433 0.42 -28.25 12.21
C VAL A 433 -0.63 -27.52 11.41
N GLY A 434 -0.62 -27.65 10.07
CA GLY A 434 -1.54 -26.95 9.19
C GLY A 434 -1.45 -27.43 7.74
N HIS A 435 -2.32 -26.93 6.90
CA HIS A 435 -2.33 -27.20 5.46
C HIS A 435 -1.47 -26.15 4.77
N LEU A 436 -0.19 -26.46 4.52
CA LEU A 436 0.60 -25.72 3.54
C LEU A 436 0.67 -26.50 2.24
N ASP A 437 0.52 -25.80 1.14
CA ASP A 437 0.47 -26.37 -0.20
C ASP A 437 1.90 -26.62 -0.74
N GLY A 438 2.76 -27.21 0.08
CA GLY A 438 4.16 -27.53 -0.20
C GLY A 438 5.15 -26.84 0.76
N ASP A 439 6.41 -27.29 0.71
CA ASP A 439 7.46 -26.88 1.64
C ASP A 439 8.23 -25.65 1.19
N ASN A 440 7.99 -25.20 -0.03
CA ASN A 440 8.69 -24.08 -0.66
C ASN A 440 7.74 -23.00 -1.20
N ARG A 441 6.50 -22.97 -0.73
CA ARG A 441 5.57 -21.93 -1.17
C ARG A 441 4.67 -21.44 -0.03
N LEU A 442 4.32 -20.17 -0.10
CA LEU A 442 3.32 -19.52 0.74
C LEU A 442 2.23 -18.94 -0.17
N ILE A 443 1.00 -19.32 0.06
CA ILE A 443 -0.16 -18.84 -0.69
C ILE A 443 -0.97 -17.92 0.22
N LEU A 444 -1.23 -16.71 -0.23
CA LEU A 444 -2.13 -15.76 0.41
C LEU A 444 -3.31 -15.51 -0.55
N ASP A 445 -4.43 -16.12 -0.25
CA ASP A 445 -5.69 -15.86 -0.94
C ASP A 445 -6.41 -14.69 -0.26
N MET A 446 -6.81 -13.69 -1.04
CA MET A 446 -7.54 -12.51 -0.55
C MET A 446 -9.02 -12.56 -0.96
N ASP A 447 -9.44 -13.54 -1.77
CA ASP A 447 -10.80 -13.66 -2.32
C ASP A 447 -11.37 -12.30 -2.77
N MET A 448 -10.58 -11.59 -3.58
CA MET A 448 -10.92 -10.24 -4.02
C MET A 448 -12.06 -10.25 -5.03
N LYS A 449 -12.89 -9.23 -4.98
CA LYS A 449 -14.02 -8.97 -5.89
C LYS A 449 -13.80 -7.70 -6.67
N ASP A 450 -14.36 -7.67 -7.88
CA ASP A 450 -14.39 -6.44 -8.67
C ASP A 450 -15.07 -5.34 -7.91
N GLU A 451 -14.51 -4.15 -8.05
CA GLU A 451 -14.99 -2.97 -7.37
C GLU A 451 -15.58 -1.95 -8.34
N THR A 452 -16.65 -1.29 -7.90
CA THR A 452 -17.23 -0.15 -8.60
C THR A 452 -17.57 0.94 -7.61
N HIS A 453 -16.98 2.12 -7.76
CA HIS A 453 -17.21 3.26 -6.88
C HIS A 453 -17.38 4.57 -7.62
N LEU A 454 -17.84 5.59 -6.90
CA LEU A 454 -18.06 6.94 -7.41
C LEU A 454 -17.11 7.92 -6.77
N SER A 455 -16.62 8.87 -7.55
CA SER A 455 -15.93 10.04 -7.06
C SER A 455 -16.63 11.32 -7.53
N PHE A 456 -16.57 12.34 -6.68
CA PHE A 456 -17.19 13.64 -6.90
C PHE A 456 -16.16 14.75 -6.71
N GLY A 457 -16.14 15.69 -7.64
CA GLY A 457 -15.26 16.85 -7.59
C GLY A 457 -16.00 18.15 -7.80
N LEU A 458 -15.52 19.19 -7.18
CA LEU A 458 -16.02 20.55 -7.35
C LEU A 458 -14.85 21.52 -7.48
N GLU A 459 -14.87 22.35 -8.52
CA GLU A 459 -13.94 23.46 -8.69
C GLU A 459 -14.71 24.78 -8.79
N TYR A 460 -14.32 25.77 -7.99
CA TYR A 460 -14.86 27.10 -8.04
C TYR A 460 -13.79 28.15 -8.31
N GLN A 461 -13.93 28.88 -9.42
CA GLN A 461 -13.05 29.99 -9.78
C GLN A 461 -13.37 31.21 -8.91
N LEU A 462 -12.63 31.35 -7.80
CA LEU A 462 -12.84 32.42 -6.82
C LEU A 462 -12.45 33.78 -7.39
N LEU A 463 -11.26 33.84 -8.00
CA LEU A 463 -10.70 34.99 -8.71
C LEU A 463 -10.22 34.52 -10.09
N ASP A 464 -9.98 35.41 -11.04
CA ASP A 464 -9.51 35.01 -12.36
C ASP A 464 -8.19 34.22 -12.37
N TRP A 465 -7.40 34.39 -11.30
CA TRP A 465 -6.12 33.73 -11.10
C TRP A 465 -6.15 32.61 -10.02
N LEU A 466 -7.26 32.47 -9.26
CA LEU A 466 -7.38 31.54 -8.12
C LEU A 466 -8.63 30.68 -8.25
N ALA A 467 -8.45 29.36 -8.33
CA ALA A 467 -9.50 28.36 -8.19
C ALA A 467 -9.35 27.63 -6.85
N VAL A 468 -10.48 27.25 -6.23
CA VAL A 468 -10.54 26.38 -5.06
C VAL A 468 -11.26 25.11 -5.43
N ARG A 469 -10.85 23.98 -4.83
CA ARG A 469 -11.33 22.64 -5.18
C ARG A 469 -11.67 21.85 -3.93
N CYS A 470 -12.66 20.99 -4.03
CA CYS A 470 -12.88 19.90 -3.07
C CYS A 470 -13.37 18.66 -3.82
N GLY A 471 -13.13 17.51 -3.22
CA GLY A 471 -13.51 16.23 -3.79
C GLY A 471 -13.82 15.21 -2.68
N TYR A 472 -14.57 14.20 -3.07
CA TYR A 472 -14.91 13.04 -2.26
C TYR A 472 -14.91 11.80 -3.14
N GLU A 473 -14.32 10.72 -2.66
CA GLU A 473 -14.32 9.42 -3.30
C GLU A 473 -14.63 8.35 -2.25
N ASP A 474 -15.65 7.56 -2.54
CA ASP A 474 -16.07 6.40 -1.75
C ASP A 474 -15.30 5.18 -2.28
N ARG A 475 -14.26 4.76 -1.56
CA ARG A 475 -13.39 3.64 -1.95
C ARG A 475 -13.80 2.35 -1.26
N LYS A 476 -14.37 1.42 -2.01
CA LYS A 476 -14.83 0.11 -1.54
C LYS A 476 -13.68 -0.90 -1.39
N THR A 477 -13.70 -1.78 -0.37
CA THR A 477 -12.75 -2.89 -0.32
C THR A 477 -13.06 -3.91 -1.41
N SER A 478 -12.01 -4.38 -2.05
CA SER A 478 -12.09 -5.57 -2.90
C SER A 478 -11.98 -6.86 -2.09
N VAL A 479 -11.39 -6.82 -0.90
CA VAL A 479 -11.07 -8.00 -0.08
C VAL A 479 -12.32 -8.52 0.63
N ASN A 480 -12.52 -9.84 0.56
CA ASN A 480 -13.50 -10.51 1.41
C ASN A 480 -13.01 -10.51 2.87
N MET A 481 -13.85 -10.05 3.80
CA MET A 481 -13.48 -9.95 5.22
C MET A 481 -13.09 -11.30 5.85
N ASP A 482 -13.57 -12.43 5.30
CA ASP A 482 -13.17 -13.78 5.71
C ASP A 482 -11.70 -14.10 5.35
N TYR A 483 -11.07 -13.25 4.54
CA TYR A 483 -9.67 -13.31 4.11
C TYR A 483 -8.88 -12.04 4.49
N PHE A 484 -9.43 -11.22 5.37
CA PHE A 484 -8.77 -9.99 5.79
C PHE A 484 -7.41 -10.26 6.44
N SER A 485 -6.42 -9.40 6.13
CA SER A 485 -5.06 -9.51 6.65
C SER A 485 -4.53 -8.13 7.05
N LEU A 486 -3.71 -8.08 8.09
CA LEU A 486 -2.95 -6.87 8.43
C LEU A 486 -1.69 -6.69 7.58
N LEU A 487 -1.32 -7.70 6.79
CA LEU A 487 -0.25 -7.61 5.79
C LEU A 487 -0.62 -6.62 4.67
N ALA A 488 -1.85 -6.70 4.18
CA ALA A 488 -2.43 -5.76 3.24
C ALA A 488 -3.79 -5.30 3.78
N PRO A 489 -3.81 -4.41 4.80
CA PRO A 489 -5.04 -3.99 5.43
C PRO A 489 -5.80 -3.06 4.49
N LEU A 490 -6.75 -3.62 3.77
CA LEU A 490 -7.59 -2.95 2.79
C LEU A 490 -9.04 -2.84 3.29
N PRO A 491 -9.33 -2.16 4.42
CA PRO A 491 -10.68 -1.90 4.84
C PRO A 491 -11.31 -0.82 3.98
N ASP A 492 -12.57 -0.58 4.21
CA ASP A 492 -13.33 0.55 3.70
C ASP A 492 -12.67 1.89 3.98
N THR A 493 -12.54 2.77 3.00
CA THR A 493 -12.04 4.12 3.24
C THR A 493 -12.82 5.20 2.50
N ASP A 494 -12.99 6.32 3.16
CA ASP A 494 -13.41 7.59 2.55
C ASP A 494 -12.19 8.42 2.20
N TYR A 495 -12.16 8.97 1.00
CA TYR A 495 -11.14 9.91 0.56
C TYR A 495 -11.72 11.30 0.35
N TYR A 496 -11.17 12.27 1.05
CA TYR A 496 -11.53 13.69 0.97
C TYR A 496 -10.36 14.49 0.40
N GLY A 497 -10.64 15.28 -0.63
CA GLY A 497 -9.67 16.17 -1.26
C GLY A 497 -10.00 17.64 -1.04
N LEU A 498 -8.99 18.46 -0.75
CA LEU A 498 -9.08 19.93 -0.74
C LEU A 498 -7.88 20.51 -1.47
N GLY A 499 -8.06 21.62 -2.16
CA GLY A 499 -6.93 22.25 -2.82
C GLY A 499 -7.24 23.58 -3.49
N MET A 500 -6.19 24.15 -4.09
CA MET A 500 -6.28 25.39 -4.83
C MET A 500 -5.38 25.35 -6.07
N GLY A 501 -5.79 26.05 -7.11
CA GLY A 501 -5.03 26.27 -8.33
C GLY A 501 -4.77 27.75 -8.53
N ILE A 502 -3.51 28.14 -8.71
CA ILE A 502 -3.05 29.52 -8.91
C ILE A 502 -2.50 29.64 -10.31
N ASN A 503 -3.11 30.49 -11.13
CA ASN A 503 -2.67 30.78 -12.50
C ASN A 503 -2.03 32.17 -12.55
N LEU A 504 -0.72 32.21 -12.71
CA LEU A 504 0.01 33.47 -12.78
C LEU A 504 0.05 34.01 -14.22
N LYS A 505 0.12 35.33 -14.37
CA LYS A 505 0.21 36.00 -15.68
C LYS A 505 1.43 35.59 -16.51
N SER A 506 2.47 35.07 -15.86
CA SER A 506 3.65 34.46 -16.48
C SER A 506 3.37 33.17 -17.25
N GLY A 507 2.21 32.53 -17.02
CA GLY A 507 1.88 31.19 -17.51
C GLY A 507 2.32 30.09 -16.54
N LEU A 508 2.93 30.41 -15.41
CA LEU A 508 3.17 29.47 -14.31
C LEU A 508 1.83 29.16 -13.62
N LYS A 509 1.53 27.87 -13.50
CA LYS A 509 0.43 27.34 -12.71
C LYS A 509 1.00 26.65 -11.49
N ILE A 510 0.37 26.84 -10.34
CA ILE A 510 0.71 26.17 -9.08
C ILE A 510 -0.58 25.55 -8.54
N ASP A 511 -0.59 24.25 -8.37
CA ASP A 511 -1.66 23.52 -7.72
C ASP A 511 -1.19 23.01 -6.37
N LEU A 512 -1.96 23.26 -5.32
CA LEU A 512 -1.72 22.79 -3.96
C LEU A 512 -2.91 21.95 -3.51
N ALA A 513 -2.64 20.84 -2.82
CA ALA A 513 -3.70 19.96 -2.34
C ALA A 513 -3.35 19.28 -1.02
N VAL A 514 -4.42 18.97 -0.28
CA VAL A 514 -4.40 18.06 0.86
C VAL A 514 -5.46 16.99 0.61
N GLY A 515 -5.05 15.73 0.67
CA GLY A 515 -5.92 14.56 0.67
C GLY A 515 -5.98 13.97 2.08
N TYR A 516 -7.16 13.54 2.51
CA TYR A 516 -7.36 12.85 3.77
C TYR A 516 -8.14 11.56 3.55
N ILE A 517 -7.58 10.44 4.02
CA ILE A 517 -8.18 9.11 3.91
C ILE A 517 -8.44 8.60 5.32
N THR A 518 -9.59 7.96 5.50
CA THR A 518 -9.94 7.31 6.77
C THR A 518 -10.80 6.08 6.53
N SER A 519 -10.47 4.98 7.21
CA SER A 519 -11.28 3.75 7.17
C SER A 519 -12.42 3.74 8.20
N GLY A 520 -12.50 4.75 9.10
CA GLY A 520 -13.30 4.51 10.28
C GLY A 520 -12.68 3.43 11.19
N ARG A 521 -13.51 2.76 11.99
CA ARG A 521 -13.11 1.59 12.78
C ARG A 521 -13.60 0.31 12.11
N TRP A 522 -12.70 -0.65 11.93
CA TRP A 522 -13.04 -1.99 11.50
C TRP A 522 -12.84 -2.98 12.65
N HIS A 523 -13.50 -4.14 12.56
CA HIS A 523 -13.42 -5.22 13.55
C HIS A 523 -13.51 -6.57 12.83
N VAL A 524 -12.59 -7.45 13.15
CA VAL A 524 -12.51 -8.84 12.70
C VAL A 524 -12.70 -9.70 13.94
N PRO A 525 -13.91 -10.26 14.17
CA PRO A 525 -14.17 -11.15 15.29
C PRO A 525 -13.26 -12.38 15.25
N ASN A 526 -13.03 -12.98 16.40
CA ASN A 526 -12.28 -14.23 16.49
C ASN A 526 -12.84 -15.30 15.52
N ASN A 527 -11.95 -16.11 14.98
CA ASN A 527 -12.26 -17.23 14.08
C ASN A 527 -13.05 -16.85 12.81
N THR A 528 -12.90 -15.61 12.31
CA THR A 528 -13.60 -15.18 11.10
C THR A 528 -12.68 -14.97 9.90
N SER A 529 -11.41 -14.63 10.11
CA SER A 529 -10.50 -14.43 8.98
C SER A 529 -9.45 -15.54 8.86
N LYS A 530 -9.40 -16.18 7.70
CA LYS A 530 -8.44 -17.23 7.35
C LYS A 530 -6.99 -16.76 7.32
N ASN A 531 -6.76 -15.46 7.05
CA ASN A 531 -5.43 -14.87 6.95
C ASN A 531 -5.01 -14.11 8.24
N LEU A 532 -5.81 -14.16 9.29
CA LEU A 532 -5.54 -13.35 10.48
C LEU A 532 -5.75 -14.12 11.80
N ASN A 533 -6.96 -14.62 12.04
CA ASN A 533 -7.35 -15.09 13.38
C ASN A 533 -8.22 -16.35 13.41
N SER A 534 -8.36 -17.08 12.30
CA SER A 534 -9.06 -18.36 12.30
C SER A 534 -8.33 -19.37 13.18
N THR A 535 -9.09 -20.12 13.98
CA THR A 535 -8.61 -21.27 14.76
C THR A 535 -8.80 -22.59 14.01
N GLU A 536 -9.40 -22.55 12.82
CA GLU A 536 -9.59 -23.75 12.00
C GLU A 536 -8.27 -24.22 11.41
N PHE A 537 -7.92 -25.45 11.71
CA PHE A 537 -6.64 -26.06 11.41
C PHE A 537 -6.49 -26.48 9.94
N ILE A 538 -7.59 -26.71 9.23
CA ILE A 538 -7.60 -27.41 7.93
C ILE A 538 -7.40 -26.46 6.75
N ASP A 539 -7.81 -25.18 6.88
CA ASP A 539 -7.76 -24.18 5.81
C ASP A 539 -6.79 -23.02 6.09
N SER A 540 -5.96 -23.18 7.11
CA SER A 540 -5.13 -22.09 7.63
C SER A 540 -3.87 -21.93 6.80
N VAL A 541 -3.74 -20.79 6.12
CA VAL A 541 -2.48 -20.39 5.49
C VAL A 541 -1.51 -19.85 6.54
N TYR A 542 -1.91 -18.89 7.35
CA TYR A 542 -1.12 -18.30 8.42
C TYR A 542 -1.99 -17.42 9.32
N ASN A 543 -2.23 -17.84 10.56
CA ASN A 543 -3.12 -17.17 11.51
C ASN A 543 -2.37 -16.76 12.79
N PRO A 544 -1.57 -15.70 12.76
CA PRO A 544 -0.74 -15.31 13.90
C PRO A 544 -1.53 -14.83 15.11
N TYR A 545 -2.83 -14.55 14.94
CA TYR A 545 -3.71 -14.03 16.00
C TYR A 545 -4.92 -14.95 16.25
N ALA A 546 -4.79 -16.24 15.93
CA ALA A 546 -5.85 -17.21 16.21
C ALA A 546 -6.31 -17.13 17.68
N GLY A 547 -7.62 -17.11 17.90
CA GLY A 547 -8.22 -16.94 19.22
C GLY A 547 -8.47 -15.50 19.66
N MET A 548 -8.16 -14.49 18.80
CA MET A 548 -8.28 -13.08 19.14
C MET A 548 -9.30 -12.33 18.28
N ASP A 549 -10.02 -11.40 18.91
CA ASP A 549 -10.65 -10.28 18.24
C ASP A 549 -9.58 -9.26 17.80
N VAL A 550 -9.63 -8.86 16.53
CA VAL A 550 -8.73 -7.83 16.00
C VAL A 550 -9.53 -6.65 15.50
N SER A 551 -9.17 -5.46 15.91
CA SER A 551 -9.83 -4.23 15.48
C SER A 551 -8.81 -3.14 15.14
N GLY A 552 -9.21 -2.18 14.31
CA GLY A 552 -8.29 -1.13 13.95
C GLY A 552 -8.91 0.03 13.20
N SER A 553 -8.06 0.91 12.72
CA SER A 553 -8.41 2.03 11.85
C SER A 553 -7.21 2.51 11.06
N ILE A 554 -7.46 3.01 9.86
CA ILE A 554 -6.45 3.61 8.99
C ILE A 554 -6.75 5.09 8.82
N ARG A 555 -5.71 5.91 8.82
CA ARG A 555 -5.77 7.32 8.45
C ARG A 555 -4.54 7.68 7.64
N ALA A 556 -4.74 8.40 6.55
CA ALA A 556 -3.64 8.96 5.78
C ALA A 556 -3.90 10.43 5.46
N THR A 557 -2.85 11.23 5.48
CA THR A 557 -2.88 12.62 5.03
C THR A 557 -1.82 12.79 3.97
N ILE A 558 -2.23 13.28 2.81
CA ILE A 558 -1.37 13.49 1.64
C ILE A 558 -1.32 14.99 1.38
N VAL A 559 -0.13 15.54 1.22
CA VAL A 559 0.06 16.94 0.82
C VAL A 559 0.83 16.97 -0.48
N SER A 560 0.34 17.70 -1.46
CA SER A 560 0.96 17.78 -2.77
C SER A 560 1.01 19.20 -3.31
N ALA A 561 2.07 19.49 -4.05
CA ALA A 561 2.23 20.71 -4.83
C ALA A 561 2.66 20.35 -6.25
N ASN A 562 2.02 20.92 -7.26
CA ASN A 562 2.43 20.79 -8.65
C ASN A 562 2.71 22.16 -9.26
N PHE A 563 3.75 22.19 -10.06
CA PHE A 563 4.18 23.37 -10.82
C PHE A 563 4.12 23.03 -12.29
N SER A 564 3.37 23.81 -13.08
CA SER A 564 3.29 23.65 -14.53
C SER A 564 3.61 24.97 -15.21
N MET A 565 4.50 24.94 -16.21
CA MET A 565 4.91 26.15 -16.90
C MET A 565 5.35 25.90 -18.35
N PRO A 566 5.20 26.90 -19.24
CA PRO A 566 5.84 26.86 -20.54
C PRO A 566 7.38 26.85 -20.43
N PHE A 567 8.03 25.95 -21.16
CA PHE A 567 9.49 25.73 -21.08
C PHE A 567 10.31 27.00 -21.34
N LYS A 568 9.82 27.92 -22.17
CA LYS A 568 10.46 29.22 -22.39
C LYS A 568 10.72 30.03 -21.12
N TYR A 569 9.91 29.87 -20.09
CA TYR A 569 10.11 30.54 -18.80
C TYR A 569 11.17 29.87 -17.95
N LEU A 570 11.31 28.56 -18.02
CA LEU A 570 12.39 27.84 -17.35
C LEU A 570 13.75 28.30 -17.82
N TYR A 571 13.90 28.51 -19.12
CA TYR A 571 15.12 29.05 -19.71
C TYR A 571 15.44 30.46 -19.18
N ARG A 572 14.42 31.34 -19.05
CA ARG A 572 14.60 32.67 -18.46
C ARG A 572 14.95 32.63 -16.98
N VAL A 573 14.33 31.76 -16.19
CA VAL A 573 14.63 31.55 -14.77
C VAL A 573 16.07 31.04 -14.62
N GLY A 574 16.49 30.09 -15.43
CA GLY A 574 17.87 29.58 -15.44
C GLY A 574 18.88 30.68 -15.78
N GLN A 575 18.58 31.58 -16.69
CA GLN A 575 19.43 32.75 -16.99
C GLN A 575 19.50 33.74 -15.81
N VAL A 576 18.38 33.98 -15.13
CA VAL A 576 18.33 34.87 -13.97
C VAL A 576 19.11 34.25 -12.81
N LEU A 577 18.91 32.97 -12.50
CA LEU A 577 19.64 32.25 -11.45
C LEU A 577 21.16 32.25 -11.73
N ARG A 578 21.56 32.05 -12.99
CA ARG A 578 22.98 32.10 -13.40
C ARG A 578 23.59 33.47 -13.20
N LYS A 579 22.85 34.54 -13.55
CA LYS A 579 23.26 35.92 -13.30
C LYS A 579 23.33 36.23 -11.79
N THR A 580 22.32 35.80 -11.03
CA THR A 580 22.30 36.00 -9.58
C THR A 580 23.43 35.21 -8.90
N GLY A 581 23.69 33.96 -9.33
CA GLY A 581 24.80 33.16 -8.83
C GLY A 581 26.18 33.78 -9.15
N GLN A 582 26.36 34.36 -10.34
CA GLN A 582 27.53 35.13 -10.70
C GLN A 582 27.68 36.38 -9.83
N THR A 583 26.59 37.13 -9.60
CA THR A 583 26.60 38.33 -8.76
C THR A 583 26.85 37.98 -7.27
N ILE A 584 26.42 36.81 -6.79
CA ILE A 584 26.73 36.33 -5.43
C ILE A 584 28.20 35.92 -5.35
N LYS A 585 28.75 35.17 -6.33
CA LYS A 585 30.17 34.85 -6.38
C LYS A 585 31.07 36.10 -6.42
N GLU A 586 30.63 37.14 -7.15
CA GLU A 586 31.37 38.42 -7.20
C GLU A 586 31.29 39.23 -5.90
N ARG A 587 30.17 39.10 -5.13
CA ARG A 587 29.97 39.84 -3.88
C ARG A 587 30.43 39.09 -2.61
N VAL A 588 30.64 37.79 -2.70
CA VAL A 588 31.11 36.92 -1.60
C VAL A 588 32.31 36.12 -2.10
N PRO A 589 33.52 36.71 -2.14
CA PRO A 589 34.72 36.06 -2.67
C PRO A 589 35.17 34.79 -1.91
N PHE A 590 34.56 34.48 -0.78
CA PHE A 590 34.87 33.30 0.07
C PHE A 590 34.25 31.97 -0.45
N LEU A 591 33.47 32.00 -1.54
CA LEU A 591 32.91 30.79 -2.20
C LEU A 591 33.65 30.45 -3.51
N SER A 592 34.97 30.70 -3.57
CA SER A 592 35.77 30.26 -4.70
C SER A 592 36.34 28.87 -4.42
N ASP A 593 35.93 27.91 -5.20
CA ASP A 593 36.57 26.67 -5.65
C ASP A 593 37.79 26.14 -4.82
N GLU A 594 37.53 25.65 -3.60
CA GLU A 594 38.40 24.67 -2.93
C GLU A 594 37.51 23.82 -2.05
N GLU A 595 37.08 22.64 -2.59
CA GLU A 595 36.66 21.40 -1.96
C GLU A 595 35.61 20.67 -2.84
N VAL A 596 36.06 20.22 -4.01
CA VAL A 596 35.54 19.00 -4.65
C VAL A 596 36.70 18.33 -5.36
N GLN A 597 37.44 17.52 -4.64
CA GLN A 597 38.20 16.37 -5.15
C GLN A 597 37.67 15.09 -4.51
#